data_a980b731d51f7b458576a2ac1dbe0726
#
_entry.id   a980b731d51f7b458576a2ac1dbe0726
#
_cell.length_a   1.000
_cell.length_b   1.000
_cell.length_c   1.000
_cell.angle_alpha   90.00
_cell.angle_beta   90.00
_cell.angle_gamma   90.00
#
_symmetry.space_group_name_H-M   'P 1'
#
loop_
_entity.id
_entity.type
_entity.pdbx_description
1 polymer ?
#
loop_
_entity_poly.entity_id
_entity_poly.type
_entity_poly.pdbx_seq_one_letter_code
_entity_poly.pdbx_strand_id
1 'polypeptide(L)'
;MRFIESLWPVRTKQVVFAVLALVLPPSARGSKWPQYGGTLRVELRAASVSLDPRDWKTGTLDSATDEKLGALVYDRLVTLDNYGRFRSQLATEWSHDAVFKRWQFTLRPNVKFSDGTALNSADVVAALQALLPDGQQISASGNNVVIQSSSAMPDLLEELASGRSFVYRVQPDGTLMGTGTFFVAETATAGRGTSNSANAAGDSNLAASSTNVNKTTHLRFRANEETWSGRPFLDAIEVTLGVPPLRQLFDLQLGKADLVELSPELVRRAMQDNQRVWSSAAVTFYGLRFDETKAAAADANLREALSLSLDRQTMANVLLQKQAEPASALLPQWLSGYAFLFTMETNIERAKEIRATLPANLAAGTEPLRLRVDATGDLAKLLGERVAVNARQAGILVQVVNRAAPHTTTTPSDPASGVHLFSWHYSSLSPRVELETMVSTLKFGNSNEAAVPSSDPEQLYAREKKLLEERHVLPLVALPEYVGLGQKVRDWMPARWGEWRLADVWLDLPEQVPAQPGNPNGAETPVTPPAAASSGAKP
;
A
#
# COMPACT_ATOMS: atom_id res chain seq x y z
N MET A 1 -61.49 10.07 48.11
CA MET A 1 -62.79 9.49 47.65
C MET A 1 -62.53 8.49 46.53
N ARG A 2 -62.80 7.20 46.77
CA ARG A 2 -63.09 6.06 45.87
C ARG A 2 -62.16 5.77 44.71
N PHE A 3 -61.29 4.77 44.90
CA PHE A 3 -61.27 3.38 44.35
C PHE A 3 -61.88 3.21 42.96
N ILE A 4 -61.05 2.87 41.97
CA ILE A 4 -61.43 1.92 40.93
C ILE A 4 -60.22 0.96 40.78
N GLU A 5 -60.33 -0.20 41.39
CA GLU A 5 -59.65 -1.43 41.01
C GLU A 5 -60.31 -1.91 39.71
N SER A 6 -59.56 -2.05 38.63
CA SER A 6 -60.05 -2.76 37.46
C SER A 6 -59.26 -4.02 37.24
N LEU A 7 -59.92 -5.09 37.42
CA LEU A 7 -59.70 -6.47 37.05
C LEU A 7 -59.08 -6.64 35.65
N TRP A 8 -57.85 -7.09 35.62
CA TRP A 8 -57.31 -7.75 34.43
C TRP A 8 -57.05 -9.22 34.77
N PRO A 9 -57.65 -10.19 34.02
CA PRO A 9 -57.51 -11.60 34.31
C PRO A 9 -56.07 -12.07 34.06
N VAL A 10 -55.59 -12.94 34.96
CA VAL A 10 -54.22 -13.49 35.04
C VAL A 10 -53.75 -14.11 33.72
N ARG A 11 -54.66 -14.51 32.84
CA ARG A 11 -54.33 -15.09 31.52
C ARG A 11 -53.74 -14.09 30.52
N THR A 12 -54.04 -12.80 30.64
CA THR A 12 -53.49 -11.76 29.76
C THR A 12 -52.04 -11.43 30.07
N LYS A 13 -51.60 -11.58 31.31
CA LYS A 13 -50.18 -11.34 31.69
C LYS A 13 -49.21 -12.41 31.15
N GLN A 14 -49.68 -13.66 31.03
CA GLN A 14 -48.88 -14.74 30.45
C GLN A 14 -48.69 -14.62 28.94
N VAL A 15 -49.68 -14.11 28.22
CA VAL A 15 -49.61 -13.89 26.77
C VAL A 15 -48.70 -12.71 26.42
N VAL A 16 -48.74 -11.64 27.23
CA VAL A 16 -47.84 -10.48 27.04
C VAL A 16 -46.36 -10.85 27.30
N PHE A 17 -46.10 -11.72 28.30
CA PHE A 17 -44.73 -12.22 28.54
C PHE A 17 -44.26 -13.18 27.45
N ALA A 18 -45.14 -14.01 26.88
CA ALA A 18 -44.80 -14.91 25.78
C ALA A 18 -44.55 -14.15 24.47
N VAL A 19 -45.30 -13.07 24.18
CA VAL A 19 -45.09 -12.21 23.00
C VAL A 19 -43.86 -11.33 23.14
N LEU A 20 -43.54 -10.87 24.37
CA LEU A 20 -42.26 -10.10 24.61
C LEU A 20 -41.03 -10.99 24.48
N ALA A 21 -41.11 -12.28 24.79
CA ALA A 21 -40.03 -13.24 24.61
C ALA A 21 -39.79 -13.61 23.13
N LEU A 22 -40.81 -13.44 22.25
CA LEU A 22 -40.70 -13.71 20.81
C LEU A 22 -40.17 -12.51 19.99
N VAL A 23 -40.03 -11.32 20.59
CA VAL A 23 -39.52 -10.10 19.96
C VAL A 23 -38.05 -9.81 20.39
N LEU A 24 -37.43 -10.67 21.17
CA LEU A 24 -36.00 -10.57 21.37
C LEU A 24 -35.31 -10.89 20.04
N PRO A 25 -34.51 -9.94 19.49
CA PRO A 25 -33.74 -10.24 18.28
C PRO A 25 -32.89 -11.49 18.55
N PRO A 26 -32.84 -12.44 17.60
CA PRO A 26 -32.00 -13.59 17.78
C PRO A 26 -30.55 -13.11 17.84
N SER A 27 -29.93 -13.39 18.97
CA SER A 27 -28.47 -13.35 19.14
C SER A 27 -27.80 -12.00 18.87
N ALA A 28 -27.58 -11.23 19.92
CA ALA A 28 -26.29 -10.61 20.06
C ALA A 28 -25.24 -11.74 19.89
N ARG A 29 -24.72 -11.92 18.68
CA ARG A 29 -23.52 -12.73 18.48
C ARG A 29 -22.47 -12.04 19.30
N GLY A 30 -22.12 -12.62 20.46
CA GLY A 30 -21.04 -12.13 21.29
C GLY A 30 -19.83 -11.91 20.40
N SER A 31 -19.15 -10.79 20.57
CA SER A 31 -17.88 -10.54 19.92
C SER A 31 -17.00 -11.76 20.18
N LYS A 32 -16.61 -12.46 19.14
CA LYS A 32 -15.67 -13.58 19.29
C LYS A 32 -14.33 -12.97 19.71
N TRP A 33 -13.69 -13.61 20.66
CA TRP A 33 -12.35 -13.24 21.09
C TRP A 33 -11.34 -13.55 19.98
N PRO A 34 -10.26 -12.74 19.85
CA PRO A 34 -9.18 -13.04 18.92
C PRO A 34 -8.65 -14.48 19.12
N GLN A 35 -8.46 -15.18 18.02
CA GLN A 35 -7.99 -16.56 18.00
C GLN A 35 -6.58 -16.59 17.41
N TYR A 36 -5.72 -17.41 18.01
CA TYR A 36 -4.42 -17.74 17.44
C TYR A 36 -4.57 -18.83 16.40
N GLY A 37 -3.77 -18.74 15.34
CA GLY A 37 -3.67 -19.76 14.33
C GLY A 37 -4.16 -19.34 12.95
N GLY A 38 -3.89 -20.21 11.99
CA GLY A 38 -4.31 -20.05 10.61
C GLY A 38 -3.34 -19.28 9.73
N THR A 39 -3.58 -19.42 8.43
CA THR A 39 -2.79 -18.77 7.38
C THR A 39 -3.64 -17.74 6.62
N LEU A 40 -3.20 -16.50 6.59
CA LEU A 40 -3.81 -15.43 5.79
C LEU A 40 -3.30 -15.54 4.34
N ARG A 41 -4.22 -15.69 3.38
CA ARG A 41 -3.90 -15.78 1.96
C ARG A 41 -4.11 -14.43 1.30
N VAL A 42 -3.02 -13.87 0.79
CA VAL A 42 -2.94 -12.53 0.21
C VAL A 42 -2.64 -12.63 -1.28
N GLU A 43 -3.35 -11.91 -2.11
CA GLU A 43 -3.07 -11.79 -3.53
C GLU A 43 -2.79 -10.34 -3.91
N LEU A 44 -1.68 -10.11 -4.64
CA LEU A 44 -1.20 -8.79 -5.02
C LEU A 44 -1.00 -8.71 -6.54
N ARG A 45 -1.12 -7.49 -7.06
CA ARG A 45 -0.94 -7.20 -8.50
C ARG A 45 0.52 -7.10 -8.90
N ALA A 46 1.39 -6.69 -7.98
CA ALA A 46 2.82 -6.58 -8.22
C ALA A 46 3.37 -7.90 -8.78
N ALA A 47 4.08 -7.85 -9.88
CA ALA A 47 4.63 -9.05 -10.53
C ALA A 47 5.83 -9.62 -9.77
N SER A 48 6.52 -8.80 -8.99
CA SER A 48 7.64 -9.16 -8.14
C SER A 48 7.74 -8.18 -6.98
N VAL A 49 8.41 -8.55 -5.92
CA VAL A 49 8.73 -7.70 -4.77
C VAL A 49 10.19 -7.86 -4.39
N SER A 50 10.78 -6.82 -3.81
CA SER A 50 12.04 -6.89 -3.09
C SER A 50 11.80 -6.65 -1.61
N LEU A 51 12.30 -7.53 -0.77
CA LEU A 51 12.30 -7.33 0.68
C LEU A 51 13.60 -6.67 1.18
N ASP A 52 14.47 -6.26 0.27
CA ASP A 52 15.66 -5.48 0.59
C ASP A 52 15.34 -3.98 0.54
N PRO A 53 15.31 -3.28 1.68
CA PRO A 53 15.01 -1.84 1.70
C PRO A 53 15.99 -0.99 0.87
N ARG A 54 17.18 -1.50 0.55
CA ARG A 54 18.18 -0.80 -0.27
C ARG A 54 17.78 -0.72 -1.75
N ASP A 55 16.93 -1.62 -2.22
CA ASP A 55 16.47 -1.68 -3.62
C ASP A 55 15.24 -0.79 -3.88
N TRP A 56 14.59 -0.30 -2.83
CA TRP A 56 13.31 0.39 -2.97
C TRP A 56 13.45 1.78 -3.59
N LYS A 57 12.59 2.05 -4.56
CA LYS A 57 12.56 3.31 -5.31
C LYS A 57 11.45 4.20 -4.80
N THR A 58 11.78 5.39 -4.35
CA THR A 58 10.80 6.37 -3.86
C THR A 58 9.75 6.71 -4.93
N GLY A 59 8.50 6.82 -4.50
CA GLY A 59 7.40 7.26 -5.34
C GLY A 59 6.86 6.23 -6.33
N THR A 60 7.38 5.00 -6.36
CA THR A 60 6.89 3.96 -7.26
C THR A 60 5.82 3.09 -6.60
N LEU A 61 4.85 2.60 -7.37
CA LEU A 61 3.83 1.67 -6.88
C LEU A 61 4.42 0.32 -6.48
N ASP A 62 5.49 -0.12 -7.14
CA ASP A 62 6.17 -1.36 -6.79
C ASP A 62 6.77 -1.27 -5.39
N SER A 63 7.46 -0.17 -5.06
CA SER A 63 8.02 0.04 -3.72
C SER A 63 6.94 0.17 -2.63
N ALA A 64 5.74 0.63 -2.95
CA ALA A 64 4.64 0.61 -2.00
C ALA A 64 4.27 -0.80 -1.54
N THR A 65 4.31 -1.77 -2.46
CA THR A 65 4.11 -3.18 -2.13
C THR A 65 5.29 -3.74 -1.34
N ASP A 66 6.53 -3.40 -1.73
CA ASP A 66 7.75 -3.79 -1.03
C ASP A 66 7.74 -3.29 0.43
N GLU A 67 7.40 -2.02 0.65
CA GLU A 67 7.30 -1.40 1.98
C GLU A 67 6.24 -2.08 2.86
N LYS A 68 5.05 -2.42 2.31
CA LYS A 68 4.01 -3.14 3.03
C LYS A 68 4.45 -4.52 3.50
N LEU A 69 5.12 -5.27 2.62
CA LEU A 69 5.64 -6.59 2.97
C LEU A 69 6.88 -6.48 3.87
N GLY A 70 7.71 -5.45 3.66
CA GLY A 70 8.84 -5.14 4.54
C GLY A 70 8.41 -4.84 5.98
N ALA A 71 7.28 -4.17 6.18
CA ALA A 71 6.72 -3.89 7.51
C ALA A 71 6.31 -5.15 8.31
N LEU A 72 6.22 -6.31 7.68
CA LEU A 72 6.02 -7.59 8.38
C LEU A 72 7.32 -8.09 9.01
N VAL A 73 8.46 -7.79 8.37
CA VAL A 73 9.78 -8.34 8.69
C VAL A 73 10.62 -7.38 9.51
N TYR A 74 10.47 -6.08 9.26
CA TYR A 74 11.32 -5.04 9.84
C TYR A 74 10.52 -4.07 10.69
N ASP A 75 11.13 -3.59 11.77
CA ASP A 75 10.61 -2.52 12.60
C ASP A 75 11.37 -1.21 12.35
N ARG A 76 10.76 -0.10 12.80
CA ARG A 76 11.35 1.25 12.81
C ARG A 76 11.69 1.69 14.24
N LEU A 77 12.36 2.82 14.39
CA LEU A 77 12.56 3.41 15.70
C LEU A 77 11.22 3.88 16.30
N VAL A 78 10.41 4.53 15.48
CA VAL A 78 9.11 5.10 15.85
C VAL A 78 8.09 4.79 14.75
N THR A 79 6.81 4.86 15.08
CA THR A 79 5.70 4.74 14.12
C THR A 79 4.64 5.80 14.43
N LEU A 80 3.66 5.98 13.54
CA LEU A 80 2.51 6.84 13.76
C LEU A 80 1.24 6.02 13.97
N ASP A 81 0.40 6.43 14.92
CA ASP A 81 -0.96 5.86 15.02
C ASP A 81 -1.91 6.55 14.02
N ASN A 82 -3.14 6.03 13.90
CA ASN A 82 -4.15 6.57 12.98
C ASN A 82 -4.60 8.02 13.29
N TYR A 83 -4.17 8.56 14.44
CA TYR A 83 -4.43 9.95 14.85
C TYR A 83 -3.24 10.88 14.59
N GLY A 84 -2.18 10.38 13.93
CA GLY A 84 -0.96 11.14 13.63
C GLY A 84 -0.05 11.34 14.85
N ARG A 85 -0.17 10.52 15.90
CA ARG A 85 0.68 10.61 17.09
C ARG A 85 1.83 9.61 16.98
N PHE A 86 3.03 10.05 17.28
CA PHE A 86 4.19 9.17 17.36
C PHE A 86 4.05 8.13 18.47
N ARG A 87 4.40 6.91 18.13
CA ARG A 87 4.40 5.75 19.02
C ARG A 87 5.76 5.10 19.03
N SER A 88 6.13 4.61 20.20
CA SER A 88 7.37 3.85 20.40
C SER A 88 7.30 2.51 19.67
N GLN A 89 8.38 2.19 18.94
CA GLN A 89 8.63 0.86 18.37
C GLN A 89 9.96 0.33 18.91
N LEU A 90 11.06 0.37 18.16
CA LEU A 90 12.38 0.01 18.67
C LEU A 90 12.96 1.05 19.62
N ALA A 91 12.56 2.33 19.48
CA ALA A 91 12.87 3.36 20.47
C ALA A 91 11.73 3.45 21.49
N THR A 92 12.06 3.40 22.79
CA THR A 92 11.10 3.60 23.89
C THR A 92 10.89 5.06 24.21
N GLU A 93 11.95 5.86 24.05
CA GLU A 93 11.98 7.29 24.34
C GLU A 93 12.85 8.02 23.32
N TRP A 94 12.55 9.29 23.10
CA TRP A 94 13.37 10.18 22.28
C TRP A 94 13.33 11.60 22.80
N SER A 95 14.41 12.33 22.54
CA SER A 95 14.57 13.74 22.91
C SER A 95 15.41 14.46 21.85
N HIS A 96 15.29 15.77 21.80
CA HIS A 96 16.08 16.62 20.92
C HIS A 96 16.54 17.89 21.64
N ASP A 97 17.54 18.54 21.10
CA ASP A 97 17.94 19.88 21.56
C ASP A 97 16.94 20.96 21.11
N ALA A 98 17.08 22.17 21.68
CA ALA A 98 16.12 23.26 21.41
C ALA A 98 16.06 23.72 19.94
N VAL A 99 17.05 23.35 19.14
CA VAL A 99 17.19 23.76 17.73
C VAL A 99 17.08 22.61 16.75
N PHE A 100 16.64 21.44 17.21
CA PHE A 100 16.44 20.22 16.39
C PHE A 100 17.69 19.76 15.61
N LYS A 101 18.88 20.07 16.12
CA LYS A 101 20.15 19.65 15.47
C LYS A 101 20.71 18.36 16.04
N ARG A 102 20.24 17.95 17.21
CA ARG A 102 20.67 16.71 17.86
C ARG A 102 19.47 15.99 18.41
N TRP A 103 19.27 14.76 17.96
CA TRP A 103 18.25 13.85 18.44
C TRP A 103 18.90 12.66 19.13
N GLN A 104 18.26 12.14 20.16
CA GLN A 104 18.68 10.95 20.87
C GLN A 104 17.49 10.01 21.04
N PHE A 105 17.68 8.74 20.73
CA PHE A 105 16.69 7.67 20.82
C PHE A 105 17.21 6.59 21.77
N THR A 106 16.43 6.25 22.81
CA THR A 106 16.74 5.15 23.72
C THR A 106 16.11 3.87 23.20
N LEU A 107 16.92 2.86 22.93
CA LEU A 107 16.45 1.60 22.36
C LEU A 107 15.74 0.73 23.40
N ARG A 108 14.75 -0.01 22.94
CA ARG A 108 14.04 -1.03 23.71
C ARG A 108 15.00 -2.14 24.11
N PRO A 109 15.04 -2.53 25.39
CA PRO A 109 15.87 -3.65 25.83
C PRO A 109 15.30 -5.00 25.35
N ASN A 110 16.18 -5.99 25.21
CA ASN A 110 15.81 -7.40 24.90
C ASN A 110 15.10 -7.62 23.57
N VAL A 111 15.23 -6.70 22.62
CA VAL A 111 14.78 -6.93 21.23
C VAL A 111 15.71 -7.94 20.57
N LYS A 112 15.14 -8.90 19.87
CA LYS A 112 15.87 -9.91 19.12
C LYS A 112 15.51 -9.84 17.63
N PHE A 113 16.48 -10.14 16.80
CA PHE A 113 16.24 -10.49 15.40
C PHE A 113 15.58 -11.87 15.27
N SER A 114 15.05 -12.18 14.10
CA SER A 114 14.39 -13.45 13.82
C SER A 114 15.28 -14.70 13.97
N ASP A 115 16.59 -14.53 14.03
CA ASP A 115 17.57 -15.57 14.34
C ASP A 115 17.87 -15.74 15.85
N GLY A 116 17.19 -14.97 16.71
CA GLY A 116 17.36 -14.97 18.16
C GLY A 116 18.52 -14.08 18.66
N THR A 117 19.33 -13.49 17.78
CA THR A 117 20.42 -12.57 18.17
C THR A 117 19.88 -11.24 18.67
N ALA A 118 20.55 -10.64 19.66
CA ALA A 118 20.09 -9.37 20.22
C ALA A 118 20.34 -8.19 19.27
N LEU A 119 19.36 -7.27 19.20
CA LEU A 119 19.51 -5.96 18.59
C LEU A 119 20.38 -5.06 19.48
N ASN A 120 21.29 -4.33 18.86
CA ASN A 120 22.08 -3.31 19.55
C ASN A 120 22.09 -1.98 18.76
N SER A 121 22.61 -0.92 19.38
CA SER A 121 22.64 0.42 18.77
C SER A 121 23.51 0.49 17.49
N ALA A 122 24.53 -0.35 17.38
CA ALA A 122 25.35 -0.40 16.16
C ALA A 122 24.58 -0.96 14.95
N ASP A 123 23.67 -1.91 15.17
CA ASP A 123 22.79 -2.42 14.10
C ASP A 123 21.89 -1.32 13.57
N VAL A 124 21.31 -0.50 14.46
CA VAL A 124 20.46 0.63 14.07
C VAL A 124 21.25 1.67 13.28
N VAL A 125 22.48 1.97 13.75
CA VAL A 125 23.38 2.88 13.03
C VAL A 125 23.67 2.35 11.63
N ALA A 126 24.04 1.08 11.50
CA ALA A 126 24.36 0.47 10.21
C ALA A 126 23.16 0.50 9.23
N ALA A 127 21.96 0.20 9.73
CA ALA A 127 20.74 0.20 8.89
C ALA A 127 20.35 1.62 8.43
N LEU A 128 20.42 2.62 9.32
CA LEU A 128 19.94 3.97 9.02
C LEU A 128 21.01 4.87 8.37
N GLN A 129 22.30 4.56 8.48
CA GLN A 129 23.37 5.38 7.94
C GLN A 129 23.23 5.67 6.45
N ALA A 130 22.78 4.70 5.66
CA ALA A 130 22.59 4.84 4.22
C ALA A 130 21.35 5.66 3.83
N LEU A 131 20.45 5.91 4.77
CA LEU A 131 19.19 6.63 4.54
C LEU A 131 19.28 8.11 4.90
N LEU A 132 20.29 8.48 5.69
CA LEU A 132 20.48 9.86 6.15
C LEU A 132 21.02 10.73 5.01
N PRO A 133 20.45 11.94 4.81
CA PRO A 133 21.00 12.91 3.88
C PRO A 133 22.43 13.33 4.21
N ASP A 134 23.14 13.84 3.21
CA ASP A 134 24.46 14.42 3.39
C ASP A 134 24.47 15.49 4.51
N GLY A 135 25.47 15.43 5.37
CA GLY A 135 25.62 16.35 6.51
C GLY A 135 24.90 15.90 7.79
N GLN A 136 24.17 14.80 7.76
CA GLN A 136 23.67 14.13 8.96
C GLN A 136 24.62 13.01 9.39
N GLN A 137 24.81 12.88 10.70
CA GLN A 137 25.65 11.85 11.30
C GLN A 137 24.84 11.04 12.31
N ILE A 138 25.00 9.73 12.28
CA ILE A 138 24.39 8.81 13.24
C ILE A 138 25.48 8.09 14.02
N SER A 139 25.30 7.92 15.31
CA SER A 139 26.26 7.25 16.20
C SER A 139 25.57 6.47 17.29
N ALA A 140 26.24 5.42 17.76
CA ALA A 140 25.80 4.61 18.90
C ALA A 140 26.45 5.15 20.21
N SER A 141 25.65 5.23 21.27
CA SER A 141 26.12 5.62 22.60
C SER A 141 25.46 4.76 23.67
N GLY A 142 26.09 3.64 24.04
CA GLY A 142 25.48 2.64 24.90
C GLY A 142 24.19 2.06 24.26
N ASN A 143 23.07 2.17 24.98
CA ASN A 143 21.77 1.76 24.47
C ASN A 143 21.04 2.87 23.69
N ASN A 144 21.72 3.95 23.37
CA ASN A 144 21.15 5.08 22.65
C ASN A 144 21.69 5.18 21.22
N VAL A 145 20.87 5.71 20.33
CA VAL A 145 21.25 6.15 18.98
C VAL A 145 21.13 7.66 18.96
N VAL A 146 22.16 8.32 18.47
CA VAL A 146 22.22 9.78 18.36
C VAL A 146 22.36 10.18 16.90
N ILE A 147 21.46 11.06 16.44
CA ILE A 147 21.48 11.65 15.10
C ILE A 147 21.76 13.13 15.25
N GLN A 148 22.77 13.63 14.51
CA GLN A 148 23.20 15.02 14.56
C GLN A 148 23.33 15.60 13.14
N SER A 149 23.07 16.91 13.02
CA SER A 149 23.23 17.65 11.76
C SER A 149 23.68 19.09 12.02
N SER A 150 24.35 19.69 11.04
CA SER A 150 24.63 21.13 11.01
C SER A 150 23.35 21.95 10.83
N SER A 151 22.32 21.38 10.19
CA SER A 151 21.00 21.98 9.96
C SER A 151 19.96 21.40 10.92
N ALA A 152 18.92 22.17 11.20
CA ALA A 152 17.78 21.69 12.00
C ALA A 152 17.04 20.55 11.27
N MET A 153 16.60 19.54 12.02
CA MET A 153 15.85 18.36 11.56
C MET A 153 14.49 18.27 12.28
N PRO A 154 13.58 19.23 12.08
CA PRO A 154 12.30 19.21 12.78
C PRO A 154 11.41 18.03 12.36
N ASP A 155 11.58 17.51 11.14
CA ASP A 155 10.77 16.43 10.54
C ASP A 155 11.40 15.05 10.73
N LEU A 156 12.43 14.91 11.57
CA LEU A 156 13.16 13.63 11.69
C LEU A 156 12.27 12.48 12.18
N LEU A 157 11.29 12.77 13.04
CA LEU A 157 10.37 11.73 13.52
C LEU A 157 9.46 11.21 12.42
N GLU A 158 8.95 12.09 11.57
CA GLU A 158 8.15 11.73 10.39
C GLU A 158 8.96 10.88 9.41
N GLU A 159 10.22 11.26 9.18
CA GLU A 159 11.13 10.50 8.33
C GLU A 159 11.42 9.11 8.92
N LEU A 160 11.68 9.02 10.23
CA LEU A 160 11.94 7.75 10.91
C LEU A 160 10.69 6.87 11.08
N ALA A 161 9.50 7.45 11.01
CA ALA A 161 8.23 6.73 11.00
C ALA A 161 7.79 6.30 9.59
N SER A 162 8.48 6.75 8.53
CA SER A 162 8.15 6.48 7.13
C SER A 162 8.63 5.09 6.69
N GLY A 163 8.05 4.58 5.59
CA GLY A 163 8.26 3.22 5.07
C GLY A 163 9.70 2.84 4.75
N ARG A 164 10.63 3.79 4.67
CA ARG A 164 12.03 3.52 4.32
C ARG A 164 12.97 3.36 5.51
N SER A 165 12.55 3.77 6.71
CA SER A 165 13.41 3.84 7.89
C SER A 165 13.41 2.54 8.70
N PHE A 166 13.44 1.41 8.02
CA PHE A 166 13.50 0.09 8.65
C PHE A 166 14.87 -0.24 9.20
N VAL A 167 14.87 -0.93 10.34
CA VAL A 167 16.08 -1.47 10.98
C VAL A 167 16.24 -2.94 10.59
N TYR A 168 17.38 -3.26 10.03
CA TYR A 168 17.74 -4.62 9.60
C TYR A 168 19.22 -4.87 9.85
N ARG A 169 19.59 -6.15 9.89
CA ARG A 169 20.99 -6.59 9.92
C ARG A 169 21.28 -7.36 8.65
N VAL A 170 22.43 -7.08 8.03
CA VAL A 170 22.94 -7.84 6.90
C VAL A 170 23.80 -8.98 7.44
N GLN A 171 23.47 -10.22 7.11
CA GLN A 171 24.24 -11.41 7.45
C GLN A 171 25.46 -11.57 6.49
N PRO A 172 26.48 -12.36 6.85
CA PRO A 172 27.64 -12.58 5.98
C PRO A 172 27.31 -13.19 4.60
N ASP A 173 26.20 -13.90 4.50
CA ASP A 173 25.69 -14.47 3.24
C ASP A 173 24.85 -13.47 2.42
N GLY A 174 24.68 -12.24 2.93
CA GLY A 174 23.88 -11.17 2.31
C GLY A 174 22.40 -11.23 2.65
N THR A 175 21.92 -12.19 3.44
CA THR A 175 20.52 -12.22 3.90
C THR A 175 20.24 -11.10 4.88
N LEU A 176 18.99 -10.58 4.86
CA LEU A 176 18.56 -9.54 5.78
C LEU A 176 17.71 -10.14 6.90
N MET A 177 18.04 -9.74 8.12
CA MET A 177 17.31 -10.13 9.32
C MET A 177 16.59 -8.93 9.90
N GLY A 178 15.33 -9.12 10.28
CA GLY A 178 14.49 -8.11 10.91
C GLY A 178 14.06 -8.52 12.32
N THR A 179 13.45 -7.57 13.02
CA THR A 179 12.90 -7.73 14.38
C THR A 179 11.38 -7.83 14.37
N GLY A 180 10.77 -7.83 13.18
CA GLY A 180 9.33 -7.74 12.98
C GLY A 180 8.54 -8.96 13.47
N THR A 181 7.22 -8.84 13.36
CA THR A 181 6.27 -9.87 13.85
C THR A 181 6.24 -11.11 12.98
N PHE A 182 6.78 -11.04 11.77
CA PHE A 182 6.91 -12.17 10.86
C PHE A 182 8.32 -12.22 10.27
N PHE A 183 8.70 -13.37 9.77
CA PHE A 183 9.94 -13.57 8.99
C PHE A 183 9.66 -14.36 7.74
N VAL A 184 10.50 -14.21 6.72
CA VAL A 184 10.37 -14.94 5.46
C VAL A 184 10.79 -16.39 5.68
N ALA A 185 9.87 -17.32 5.45
CA ALA A 185 10.12 -18.75 5.59
C ALA A 185 10.42 -19.42 4.24
N GLU A 186 9.70 -19.01 3.19
CA GLU A 186 9.81 -19.62 1.87
C GLU A 186 9.63 -18.56 0.78
N THR A 187 10.41 -18.69 -0.28
CA THR A 187 10.25 -17.93 -1.52
C THR A 187 10.24 -18.90 -2.68
N ALA A 188 9.20 -18.84 -3.53
CA ALA A 188 9.17 -19.59 -4.77
C ALA A 188 9.24 -18.64 -5.96
N THR A 189 10.15 -18.92 -6.89
CA THR A 189 10.26 -18.19 -8.16
C THR A 189 9.50 -18.93 -9.24
N ALA A 190 8.93 -18.22 -10.22
CA ALA A 190 8.37 -18.83 -11.41
C ALA A 190 9.49 -19.50 -12.22
N GLY A 191 9.81 -20.74 -11.88
CA GLY A 191 10.72 -21.60 -12.63
C GLY A 191 9.94 -22.37 -13.68
N ARG A 192 10.50 -22.47 -14.87
CA ARG A 192 10.07 -23.35 -15.95
C ARG A 192 9.75 -24.73 -15.38
N GLY A 193 8.52 -25.21 -15.54
CA GLY A 193 8.10 -26.50 -15.04
C GLY A 193 9.03 -27.63 -15.51
N THR A 194 9.62 -28.31 -14.58
CA THR A 194 9.98 -29.70 -14.70
C THR A 194 9.34 -30.41 -13.51
N SER A 195 8.24 -31.08 -13.85
CA SER A 195 7.72 -32.14 -13.01
C SER A 195 8.85 -33.14 -12.73
N ASN A 196 9.22 -33.34 -11.47
CA ASN A 196 9.49 -34.70 -10.98
C ASN A 196 9.37 -34.75 -9.47
N SER A 197 8.62 -35.74 -9.12
CA SER A 197 8.17 -36.19 -7.85
C SER A 197 9.28 -36.67 -6.91
N ALA A 198 8.94 -36.59 -5.64
CA ALA A 198 9.19 -37.58 -4.59
C ALA A 198 10.61 -37.64 -3.99
N ASN A 199 10.56 -37.58 -2.66
CA ASN A 199 11.56 -38.00 -1.68
C ASN A 199 12.64 -37.01 -1.30
N ALA A 200 12.37 -36.29 -0.21
CA ALA A 200 13.41 -36.10 0.81
C ALA A 200 12.76 -35.73 2.15
N ALA A 201 12.72 -36.68 3.01
CA ALA A 201 12.70 -36.47 4.44
C ALA A 201 14.11 -35.99 4.85
N GLY A 202 14.15 -34.91 5.66
CA GLY A 202 15.32 -34.52 6.44
C GLY A 202 16.34 -33.65 5.73
N ASP A 203 16.24 -32.34 5.97
CA ASP A 203 17.35 -31.54 6.50
C ASP A 203 16.88 -30.15 6.84
N SER A 204 16.94 -29.81 8.10
CA SER A 204 16.75 -28.50 8.67
C SER A 204 18.02 -27.65 8.47
N ASN A 205 18.21 -27.07 7.31
CA ASN A 205 19.15 -25.96 7.06
C ASN A 205 18.88 -25.35 5.69
N LEU A 206 17.80 -24.60 5.56
CA LEU A 206 17.61 -23.70 4.42
C LEU A 206 17.91 -22.27 4.90
N ALA A 207 19.21 -21.92 4.86
CA ALA A 207 19.64 -20.55 4.80
C ALA A 207 18.95 -19.91 3.59
N ALA A 208 18.10 -18.91 3.84
CA ALA A 208 17.48 -18.12 2.80
C ALA A 208 18.60 -17.40 2.02
N SER A 209 19.00 -17.99 0.91
CA SER A 209 19.95 -17.40 -0.02
C SER A 209 19.37 -16.09 -0.57
N SER A 210 20.13 -15.01 -0.48
CA SER A 210 19.83 -13.68 -1.05
C SER A 210 19.93 -13.71 -2.58
N THR A 211 19.19 -14.60 -3.22
CA THR A 211 19.16 -14.71 -4.67
C THR A 211 18.00 -13.90 -5.21
N ASN A 212 18.32 -12.81 -5.95
CA ASN A 212 17.51 -12.11 -6.94
C ASN A 212 16.00 -12.39 -6.85
N VAL A 213 15.32 -11.66 -5.95
CA VAL A 213 13.87 -11.71 -5.74
C VAL A 213 13.09 -11.21 -6.98
N ASN A 214 13.75 -10.83 -8.04
CA ASN A 214 13.20 -10.27 -9.27
C ASN A 214 12.22 -11.19 -10.04
N LYS A 215 11.90 -12.38 -9.52
CA LYS A 215 10.92 -13.31 -10.12
C LYS A 215 10.13 -14.12 -9.09
N THR A 216 10.10 -13.68 -7.84
CA THR A 216 9.32 -14.35 -6.80
C THR A 216 7.84 -14.20 -7.11
N THR A 217 7.11 -15.31 -7.19
CA THR A 217 5.66 -15.33 -7.40
C THR A 217 4.89 -15.73 -6.15
N HIS A 218 5.57 -16.37 -5.21
CA HIS A 218 5.00 -16.76 -3.93
C HIS A 218 5.97 -16.48 -2.80
N LEU A 219 5.44 -15.91 -1.72
CA LEU A 219 6.14 -15.64 -0.47
C LEU A 219 5.36 -16.24 0.67
N ARG A 220 6.05 -16.88 1.60
CA ARG A 220 5.45 -17.34 2.84
C ARG A 220 6.18 -16.71 4.01
N PHE A 221 5.43 -16.00 4.83
CA PHE A 221 5.89 -15.43 6.10
C PHE A 221 5.38 -16.31 7.23
N ARG A 222 6.21 -16.56 8.24
CA ARG A 222 5.82 -17.23 9.47
C ARG A 222 5.85 -16.27 10.64
N ALA A 223 5.01 -16.53 11.61
CA ALA A 223 4.97 -15.80 12.86
C ALA A 223 6.31 -15.86 13.59
N ASN A 224 6.80 -14.72 14.05
CA ASN A 224 7.92 -14.63 14.99
C ASN A 224 7.35 -14.71 16.41
N GLU A 225 7.49 -15.87 17.04
CA GLU A 225 6.90 -16.12 18.37
C GLU A 225 7.64 -15.37 19.49
N GLU A 226 8.90 -15.01 19.25
CA GLU A 226 9.76 -14.31 20.23
C GLU A 226 9.87 -12.79 19.97
N THR A 227 8.99 -12.23 19.13
CA THR A 227 9.03 -10.78 18.86
C THR A 227 8.75 -9.96 20.12
N TRP A 228 9.40 -8.83 20.25
CA TRP A 228 9.28 -7.91 21.37
C TRP A 228 7.85 -7.35 21.56
N SER A 229 7.06 -7.29 20.50
CA SER A 229 5.68 -6.76 20.48
C SER A 229 4.62 -7.81 20.87
N GLY A 230 5.02 -9.05 21.10
CA GLY A 230 4.14 -10.19 21.37
C GLY A 230 3.81 -10.98 20.12
N ARG A 231 3.51 -12.27 20.28
CA ARG A 231 3.18 -13.18 19.19
C ARG A 231 2.00 -12.65 18.37
N PRO A 232 2.08 -12.57 17.03
CA PRO A 232 0.94 -12.25 16.19
C PRO A 232 -0.12 -13.36 16.25
N PHE A 233 -1.38 -13.03 15.94
CA PHE A 233 -2.46 -14.02 15.96
C PHE A 233 -2.37 -15.03 14.84
N LEU A 234 -1.86 -14.64 13.66
CA LEU A 234 -1.68 -15.52 12.50
C LEU A 234 -0.44 -16.38 12.66
N ASP A 235 -0.50 -17.65 12.25
CA ASP A 235 0.69 -18.51 12.17
C ASP A 235 1.54 -18.22 10.94
N ALA A 236 0.89 -17.86 9.83
CA ALA A 236 1.56 -17.57 8.58
C ALA A 236 0.76 -16.60 7.69
N ILE A 237 1.47 -16.00 6.75
CA ILE A 237 0.90 -15.20 5.66
C ILE A 237 1.45 -15.78 4.36
N GLU A 238 0.58 -16.16 3.44
CA GLU A 238 0.92 -16.60 2.09
C GLU A 238 0.57 -15.53 1.09
N VAL A 239 1.58 -15.02 0.37
CA VAL A 239 1.42 -13.96 -0.62
C VAL A 239 1.63 -14.53 -2.01
N THR A 240 0.64 -14.36 -2.88
CA THR A 240 0.73 -14.67 -4.31
C THR A 240 0.82 -13.38 -5.10
N LEU A 241 1.87 -13.25 -5.92
CA LEU A 241 2.15 -12.06 -6.72
C LEU A 241 1.69 -12.23 -8.17
N GLY A 242 1.49 -11.10 -8.86
CA GLY A 242 1.15 -11.07 -10.29
C GLY A 242 -0.27 -11.54 -10.59
N VAL A 243 -1.16 -11.54 -9.60
CA VAL A 243 -2.55 -11.98 -9.80
C VAL A 243 -3.35 -10.85 -10.46
N PRO A 244 -3.99 -11.10 -11.63
CA PRO A 244 -4.81 -10.08 -12.29
C PRO A 244 -5.99 -9.63 -11.43
N PRO A 245 -6.41 -8.34 -11.48
CA PRO A 245 -7.43 -7.78 -10.59
C PRO A 245 -8.76 -8.54 -10.58
N LEU A 246 -9.24 -8.95 -11.77
CA LEU A 246 -10.50 -9.70 -11.88
C LEU A 246 -10.39 -11.09 -11.23
N ARG A 247 -9.22 -11.72 -11.34
CA ARG A 247 -8.96 -13.02 -10.70
C ARG A 247 -8.95 -12.87 -9.18
N GLN A 248 -8.30 -11.85 -8.64
CA GLN A 248 -8.30 -11.55 -7.22
C GLN A 248 -9.72 -11.39 -6.66
N LEU A 249 -10.60 -10.66 -7.38
CA LEU A 249 -12.00 -10.53 -6.97
C LEU A 249 -12.72 -11.89 -6.93
N PHE A 250 -12.53 -12.74 -7.93
CA PHE A 250 -13.13 -14.08 -7.94
C PHE A 250 -12.57 -14.98 -6.84
N ASP A 251 -11.27 -14.94 -6.59
CA ASP A 251 -10.67 -15.78 -5.55
C ASP A 251 -11.09 -15.31 -4.14
N LEU A 252 -11.31 -14.00 -3.95
CA LEU A 252 -11.95 -13.46 -2.74
C LEU A 252 -13.39 -13.97 -2.57
N GLN A 253 -14.21 -13.91 -3.62
CA GLN A 253 -15.61 -14.37 -3.59
C GLN A 253 -15.71 -15.87 -3.31
N LEU A 254 -14.80 -16.66 -3.84
CA LEU A 254 -14.73 -18.11 -3.63
C LEU A 254 -14.08 -18.50 -2.29
N GLY A 255 -13.61 -17.52 -1.51
CA GLY A 255 -12.88 -17.77 -0.26
C GLY A 255 -11.53 -18.46 -0.46
N LYS A 256 -10.92 -18.34 -1.65
CA LYS A 256 -9.56 -18.82 -1.94
C LYS A 256 -8.50 -17.82 -1.51
N ALA A 257 -8.80 -16.53 -1.56
CA ALA A 257 -8.01 -15.44 -1.00
C ALA A 257 -8.74 -14.81 0.19
N ASP A 258 -8.01 -14.29 1.16
CA ASP A 258 -8.52 -13.65 2.35
C ASP A 258 -8.31 -12.13 2.31
N LEU A 259 -7.30 -11.67 1.56
CA LEU A 259 -6.98 -10.26 1.34
C LEU A 259 -6.51 -10.07 -0.11
N VAL A 260 -7.12 -9.10 -0.81
CA VAL A 260 -6.80 -8.82 -2.21
C VAL A 260 -6.73 -7.32 -2.49
N GLU A 261 -5.91 -6.92 -3.47
CA GLU A 261 -5.89 -5.55 -3.98
C GLU A 261 -7.00 -5.37 -5.02
N LEU A 262 -7.93 -4.47 -4.76
CA LEU A 262 -8.97 -4.13 -5.71
C LEU A 262 -8.54 -2.94 -6.58
N SER A 263 -8.70 -3.07 -7.88
CA SER A 263 -8.58 -1.92 -8.77
C SER A 263 -9.85 -1.04 -8.70
N PRO A 264 -9.74 0.28 -8.93
CA PRO A 264 -10.86 1.21 -8.76
C PRO A 264 -12.15 0.79 -9.48
N GLU A 265 -12.04 0.25 -10.67
CA GLU A 265 -13.18 -0.21 -11.48
C GLU A 265 -13.91 -1.42 -10.89
N LEU A 266 -13.26 -2.22 -10.05
CA LEU A 266 -13.83 -3.41 -9.42
C LEU A 266 -14.42 -3.16 -8.04
N VAL A 267 -14.12 -2.02 -7.40
CA VAL A 267 -14.59 -1.67 -6.06
C VAL A 267 -16.11 -1.71 -5.97
N ARG A 268 -16.78 -1.05 -6.92
CA ARG A 268 -18.25 -0.99 -6.93
C ARG A 268 -18.88 -2.39 -7.07
N ARG A 269 -18.30 -3.23 -7.93
CA ARG A 269 -18.74 -4.61 -8.12
C ARG A 269 -18.53 -5.42 -6.83
N ALA A 270 -17.36 -5.32 -6.21
CA ALA A 270 -17.08 -6.01 -4.95
C ALA A 270 -18.10 -5.64 -3.86
N MET A 271 -18.45 -4.34 -3.73
CA MET A 271 -19.46 -3.89 -2.78
C MET A 271 -20.86 -4.41 -3.11
N GLN A 272 -21.25 -4.44 -4.39
CA GLN A 272 -22.53 -5.01 -4.83
C GLN A 272 -22.63 -6.51 -4.54
N ASP A 273 -21.51 -7.23 -4.61
CA ASP A 273 -21.40 -8.65 -4.28
C ASP A 273 -21.19 -8.89 -2.77
N ASN A 274 -21.50 -7.89 -1.91
CA ASN A 274 -21.37 -7.91 -0.45
C ASN A 274 -19.96 -8.27 0.06
N GLN A 275 -18.92 -7.98 -0.71
CA GLN A 275 -17.56 -8.10 -0.23
C GLN A 275 -17.23 -6.92 0.69
N ARG A 276 -16.44 -7.18 1.73
CA ARG A 276 -15.92 -6.14 2.61
C ARG A 276 -14.80 -5.42 1.89
N VAL A 277 -14.93 -4.11 1.72
CA VAL A 277 -13.91 -3.28 1.08
C VAL A 277 -13.43 -2.24 2.08
N TRP A 278 -12.13 -2.14 2.22
CA TRP A 278 -11.46 -1.06 2.92
C TRP A 278 -10.79 -0.13 1.91
N SER A 279 -10.73 1.18 2.22
CA SER A 279 -10.00 2.16 1.43
C SER A 279 -9.08 3.00 2.30
N SER A 280 -7.88 3.31 1.80
CA SER A 280 -6.97 4.29 2.40
C SER A 280 -7.43 5.73 2.14
N ALA A 281 -6.70 6.72 2.66
CA ALA A 281 -6.67 8.06 2.07
C ALA A 281 -6.09 7.99 0.64
N ALA A 282 -6.18 9.08 -0.11
CA ALA A 282 -5.58 9.14 -1.44
C ALA A 282 -4.04 9.12 -1.32
N VAL A 283 -3.44 7.98 -1.61
CA VAL A 283 -1.99 7.71 -1.45
C VAL A 283 -1.25 7.60 -2.78
N THR A 284 -1.98 7.55 -3.89
CA THR A 284 -1.38 7.51 -5.23
C THR A 284 -1.85 8.71 -6.04
N PHE A 285 -0.91 9.48 -6.53
CA PHE A 285 -1.13 10.65 -7.37
C PHE A 285 -0.81 10.35 -8.83
N TYR A 286 -1.60 10.89 -9.75
CA TYR A 286 -1.33 10.91 -11.17
C TYR A 286 -1.26 12.34 -11.67
N GLY A 287 -0.23 12.65 -12.45
CA GLY A 287 -0.02 13.96 -13.02
C GLY A 287 0.72 13.93 -14.36
N LEU A 288 0.78 15.08 -15.00
CA LEU A 288 1.60 15.32 -16.17
C LEU A 288 2.81 16.15 -15.77
N ARG A 289 4.01 15.77 -16.19
CA ARG A 289 5.22 16.58 -16.12
C ARG A 289 5.71 16.92 -17.52
N PHE A 290 6.43 18.02 -17.64
CA PHE A 290 6.96 18.51 -18.91
C PHE A 290 8.46 18.36 -18.97
N ASP A 291 8.97 17.86 -20.08
CA ASP A 291 10.41 17.91 -20.43
C ASP A 291 10.69 19.24 -21.13
N GLU A 292 11.03 20.25 -20.37
CA GLU A 292 11.25 21.61 -20.87
C GLU A 292 12.47 21.75 -21.79
N THR A 293 13.27 20.70 -21.95
CA THR A 293 14.28 20.64 -23.01
C THR A 293 13.68 20.53 -24.41
N LYS A 294 12.39 20.19 -24.51
CA LYS A 294 11.61 20.11 -25.74
C LYS A 294 10.86 21.42 -25.99
N ALA A 295 11.02 22.01 -27.14
CA ALA A 295 10.48 23.35 -27.47
C ALA A 295 8.94 23.44 -27.23
N ALA A 296 8.17 22.40 -27.61
CA ALA A 296 6.73 22.40 -27.37
C ALA A 296 6.39 22.35 -25.86
N ALA A 297 7.08 21.51 -25.09
CA ALA A 297 6.85 21.36 -23.66
C ALA A 297 7.34 22.58 -22.85
N ALA A 298 8.32 23.30 -23.37
CA ALA A 298 8.84 24.54 -22.77
C ALA A 298 7.89 25.74 -22.91
N ASP A 299 6.95 25.71 -23.87
CA ASP A 299 6.02 26.81 -24.10
C ASP A 299 4.98 26.91 -22.98
N ALA A 300 5.00 28.02 -22.24
CA ALA A 300 4.12 28.24 -21.10
C ALA A 300 2.65 28.37 -21.49
N ASN A 301 2.34 28.95 -22.67
CA ASN A 301 0.98 29.08 -23.16
C ASN A 301 0.42 27.70 -23.54
N LEU A 302 1.24 26.83 -24.13
CA LEU A 302 0.81 25.46 -24.41
C LEU A 302 0.49 24.70 -23.11
N ARG A 303 1.34 24.82 -22.09
CA ARG A 303 1.07 24.20 -20.76
C ARG A 303 -0.21 24.75 -20.14
N GLU A 304 -0.46 26.08 -20.28
CA GLU A 304 -1.69 26.71 -19.79
C GLU A 304 -2.93 26.22 -20.55
N ALA A 305 -2.90 26.21 -21.87
CA ALA A 305 -4.00 25.74 -22.70
C ALA A 305 -4.31 24.25 -22.41
N LEU A 306 -3.28 23.44 -22.25
CA LEU A 306 -3.44 22.03 -21.87
C LEU A 306 -4.07 21.92 -20.47
N SER A 307 -3.59 22.67 -19.48
CA SER A 307 -4.13 22.66 -18.11
C SER A 307 -5.62 23.00 -18.06
N LEU A 308 -6.04 24.06 -18.79
CA LEU A 308 -7.43 24.50 -18.88
C LEU A 308 -8.33 23.53 -19.63
N SER A 309 -7.77 22.67 -20.51
CA SER A 309 -8.53 21.66 -21.24
C SER A 309 -8.86 20.43 -20.39
N LEU A 310 -8.16 20.19 -19.28
CA LEU A 310 -8.29 18.98 -18.49
C LEU A 310 -9.51 19.01 -17.56
N ASP A 311 -10.50 18.17 -17.84
CA ASP A 311 -11.68 17.97 -17.00
C ASP A 311 -11.42 16.88 -15.95
N ARG A 312 -10.80 17.28 -14.83
CA ARG A 312 -10.42 16.44 -13.70
C ARG A 312 -11.63 15.87 -12.97
N GLN A 313 -12.74 16.64 -12.93
CA GLN A 313 -13.99 16.19 -12.29
C GLN A 313 -14.59 15.01 -13.06
N THR A 314 -14.63 15.07 -14.38
CA THR A 314 -15.10 13.95 -15.20
C THR A 314 -14.14 12.78 -15.11
N MET A 315 -12.82 12.99 -15.04
CA MET A 315 -11.86 11.90 -14.80
C MET A 315 -12.16 11.16 -13.50
N ALA A 316 -12.33 11.87 -12.39
CA ALA A 316 -12.58 11.26 -11.08
C ALA A 316 -13.99 10.67 -10.97
N ASN A 317 -15.03 11.42 -11.39
CA ASN A 317 -16.41 11.05 -11.11
C ASN A 317 -17.01 10.07 -12.11
N VAL A 318 -16.63 10.18 -13.39
CA VAL A 318 -17.20 9.36 -14.46
C VAL A 318 -16.23 8.24 -14.85
N LEU A 319 -15.01 8.58 -15.26
CA LEU A 319 -14.04 7.60 -15.71
C LEU A 319 -13.65 6.63 -14.59
N LEU A 320 -13.38 7.16 -13.40
CA LEU A 320 -12.99 6.40 -12.21
C LEU A 320 -14.16 6.10 -11.25
N GLN A 321 -15.41 6.31 -11.69
CA GLN A 321 -16.63 5.94 -10.97
C GLN A 321 -16.70 6.46 -9.52
N LYS A 322 -16.15 7.65 -9.26
CA LYS A 322 -15.98 8.27 -7.93
C LYS A 322 -15.01 7.50 -7.00
N GLN A 323 -14.12 6.70 -7.56
CA GLN A 323 -13.08 5.99 -6.82
C GLN A 323 -11.75 6.77 -6.81
N ALA A 324 -11.77 8.05 -7.18
CA ALA A 324 -10.64 8.96 -7.15
C ALA A 324 -11.09 10.35 -6.78
N GLU A 325 -10.15 11.17 -6.34
CA GLU A 325 -10.34 12.59 -6.08
C GLU A 325 -9.70 13.39 -7.23
N PRO A 326 -10.35 14.45 -7.75
CA PRO A 326 -9.71 15.37 -8.67
C PRO A 326 -8.57 16.08 -7.93
N ALA A 327 -7.34 16.01 -8.47
CA ALA A 327 -6.19 16.62 -7.83
C ALA A 327 -5.99 18.06 -8.31
N SER A 328 -5.78 18.97 -7.35
CA SER A 328 -5.41 20.36 -7.59
C SER A 328 -4.06 20.73 -6.99
N ALA A 329 -3.52 19.89 -6.12
CA ALA A 329 -2.26 20.03 -5.43
C ALA A 329 -1.35 18.83 -5.73
N LEU A 330 -0.05 18.97 -5.44
CA LEU A 330 0.93 17.87 -5.51
C LEU A 330 0.87 17.00 -4.25
N LEU A 331 0.71 17.64 -3.10
CA LEU A 331 0.56 16.95 -1.82
C LEU A 331 -0.92 16.78 -1.47
N PRO A 332 -1.35 15.61 -1.00
CA PRO A 332 -2.75 15.40 -0.63
C PRO A 332 -3.10 16.14 0.67
N GLN A 333 -4.39 16.40 0.87
CA GLN A 333 -4.89 17.12 2.05
C GLN A 333 -4.49 16.47 3.38
N TRP A 334 -4.48 15.13 3.42
CA TRP A 334 -4.15 14.41 4.64
C TRP A 334 -2.68 14.56 5.07
N LEU A 335 -1.78 14.91 4.13
CA LEU A 335 -0.35 15.10 4.36
C LEU A 335 -0.01 16.59 4.55
N SER A 336 -0.47 17.46 3.65
CA SER A 336 -0.13 18.88 3.63
C SER A 336 -0.96 19.74 4.59
N GLY A 337 -2.23 19.36 4.81
CA GLY A 337 -3.19 20.18 5.55
C GLY A 337 -3.74 21.37 4.79
N TYR A 338 -3.14 21.76 3.66
CA TYR A 338 -3.48 22.98 2.89
C TYR A 338 -3.90 22.72 1.42
N ALA A 339 -3.96 21.49 0.97
CA ALA A 339 -4.27 21.17 -0.44
C ALA A 339 -5.60 21.77 -0.94
N PHE A 340 -6.56 21.98 -0.04
CA PHE A 340 -7.86 22.61 -0.36
C PHE A 340 -7.75 24.07 -0.82
N LEU A 341 -6.61 24.74 -0.60
CA LEU A 341 -6.35 26.10 -1.07
C LEU A 341 -6.06 26.18 -2.57
N PHE A 342 -5.71 25.05 -3.18
CA PHE A 342 -5.45 24.98 -4.61
C PHE A 342 -6.73 24.65 -5.38
N THR A 343 -6.93 25.37 -6.46
CA THR A 343 -8.03 25.15 -7.42
C THR A 343 -7.47 25.01 -8.82
N MET A 344 -8.01 24.09 -9.60
CA MET A 344 -7.67 23.89 -11.00
C MET A 344 -8.91 24.11 -11.85
N GLU A 345 -8.90 25.21 -12.61
CA GLU A 345 -9.99 25.56 -13.52
C GLU A 345 -9.98 24.66 -14.76
N THR A 346 -11.16 24.33 -15.26
CA THR A 346 -11.38 23.76 -16.59
C THR A 346 -12.13 24.83 -17.40
N ASN A 347 -11.49 25.32 -18.48
CA ASN A 347 -12.04 26.36 -19.32
C ASN A 347 -11.61 26.15 -20.79
N ILE A 348 -12.44 25.40 -21.52
CA ILE A 348 -12.15 25.01 -22.90
C ILE A 348 -12.07 26.21 -23.84
N GLU A 349 -12.93 27.21 -23.67
CA GLU A 349 -12.92 28.39 -24.54
C GLU A 349 -11.65 29.20 -24.34
N ARG A 350 -11.24 29.43 -23.10
CA ARG A 350 -9.96 30.07 -22.80
C ARG A 350 -8.77 29.29 -23.31
N ALA A 351 -8.82 27.95 -23.22
CA ALA A 351 -7.79 27.06 -23.78
C ALA A 351 -7.67 27.23 -25.32
N LYS A 352 -8.80 27.36 -26.03
CA LYS A 352 -8.82 27.60 -27.48
C LYS A 352 -8.24 28.99 -27.84
N GLU A 353 -8.59 30.03 -27.08
CA GLU A 353 -8.04 31.38 -27.26
C GLU A 353 -6.51 31.37 -27.12
N ILE A 354 -6.00 30.79 -26.04
CA ILE A 354 -4.55 30.70 -25.82
C ILE A 354 -3.88 29.85 -26.92
N ARG A 355 -4.47 28.72 -27.29
CA ARG A 355 -3.98 27.88 -28.38
C ARG A 355 -3.88 28.67 -29.71
N ALA A 356 -4.82 29.57 -29.99
CA ALA A 356 -4.79 30.38 -31.20
C ALA A 356 -3.63 31.38 -31.24
N THR A 357 -3.03 31.74 -30.11
CA THR A 357 -1.86 32.61 -30.00
C THR A 357 -0.52 31.89 -30.14
N LEU A 358 -0.54 30.55 -30.15
CA LEU A 358 0.69 29.73 -30.25
C LEU A 358 1.35 29.92 -31.63
N PRO A 359 2.69 29.78 -31.71
CA PRO A 359 3.42 29.75 -32.97
C PRO A 359 2.84 28.72 -33.94
N ALA A 360 2.89 28.98 -35.24
CA ALA A 360 2.25 28.16 -36.28
C ALA A 360 2.66 26.68 -36.25
N ASN A 361 3.91 26.39 -35.89
CA ASN A 361 4.41 25.03 -35.74
C ASN A 361 3.78 24.27 -34.55
N LEU A 362 3.34 24.98 -33.51
CA LEU A 362 2.63 24.42 -32.36
C LEU A 362 1.11 24.50 -32.54
N ALA A 363 0.61 25.57 -33.17
CA ALA A 363 -0.81 25.82 -33.38
C ALA A 363 -1.40 24.98 -34.53
N ALA A 364 -0.65 24.74 -35.61
CA ALA A 364 -1.15 24.09 -36.81
C ALA A 364 -1.30 22.55 -36.69
N GLY A 365 -0.85 21.96 -35.58
CA GLY A 365 -0.98 20.52 -35.35
C GLY A 365 -0.25 19.65 -36.41
N THR A 366 0.78 20.19 -37.06
CA THR A 366 1.62 19.45 -38.01
C THR A 366 2.39 18.33 -37.34
N GLU A 367 2.74 18.52 -36.06
CA GLU A 367 3.29 17.46 -35.18
C GLU A 367 2.48 17.37 -33.90
N PRO A 368 1.85 16.22 -33.58
CA PRO A 368 1.12 16.07 -32.34
C PRO A 368 2.07 16.12 -31.14
N LEU A 369 1.61 16.75 -30.05
CA LEU A 369 2.31 16.69 -28.78
C LEU A 369 2.35 15.25 -28.30
N ARG A 370 3.54 14.70 -28.11
CA ARG A 370 3.69 13.31 -27.66
C ARG A 370 3.59 13.22 -26.15
N LEU A 371 2.56 12.51 -25.69
CA LEU A 371 2.32 12.16 -24.29
C LEU A 371 2.81 10.74 -24.03
N ARG A 372 3.91 10.60 -23.35
CA ARG A 372 4.43 9.31 -22.93
C ARG A 372 3.80 8.89 -21.61
N VAL A 373 3.28 7.68 -21.54
CA VAL A 373 2.75 7.09 -20.32
C VAL A 373 3.89 6.35 -19.62
N ASP A 374 4.49 6.97 -18.59
CA ASP A 374 5.55 6.39 -17.76
C ASP A 374 4.99 5.54 -16.62
N ALA A 375 3.80 5.89 -16.12
CA ALA A 375 3.08 5.12 -15.12
C ALA A 375 2.64 3.74 -15.64
N THR A 376 2.61 2.76 -14.78
CA THR A 376 2.28 1.37 -15.12
C THR A 376 0.78 1.07 -14.97
N GLY A 377 0.31 0.05 -15.69
CA GLY A 377 -1.07 -0.45 -15.58
C GLY A 377 -2.07 0.18 -16.54
N ASP A 378 -3.24 -0.44 -16.63
CA ASP A 378 -4.28 -0.05 -17.59
C ASP A 378 -4.93 1.30 -17.23
N LEU A 379 -4.98 1.63 -15.95
CA LEU A 379 -5.46 2.92 -15.48
C LEU A 379 -4.63 4.09 -16.05
N ALA A 380 -3.31 3.96 -16.06
CA ALA A 380 -2.43 4.99 -16.59
C ALA A 380 -2.65 5.21 -18.10
N LYS A 381 -2.85 4.14 -18.87
CA LYS A 381 -3.21 4.23 -20.29
C LYS A 381 -4.54 4.95 -20.48
N LEU A 382 -5.56 4.56 -19.71
CA LEU A 382 -6.88 5.16 -19.77
C LEU A 382 -6.86 6.67 -19.44
N LEU A 383 -6.08 7.07 -18.44
CA LEU A 383 -5.87 8.48 -18.11
C LEU A 383 -5.15 9.23 -19.23
N GLY A 384 -4.12 8.62 -19.84
CA GLY A 384 -3.42 9.20 -21.00
C GLY A 384 -4.34 9.44 -22.20
N GLU A 385 -5.17 8.47 -22.51
CA GLU A 385 -6.19 8.60 -23.59
C GLU A 385 -7.22 9.68 -23.25
N ARG A 386 -7.66 9.77 -22.00
CA ARG A 386 -8.58 10.83 -21.56
C ARG A 386 -7.96 12.21 -21.66
N VAL A 387 -6.68 12.36 -21.31
CA VAL A 387 -5.94 13.60 -21.52
C VAL A 387 -5.94 14.00 -23.00
N ALA A 388 -5.67 13.06 -23.91
CA ALA A 388 -5.67 13.31 -25.34
C ALA A 388 -7.07 13.74 -25.85
N VAL A 389 -8.14 13.14 -25.34
CA VAL A 389 -9.53 13.52 -25.67
C VAL A 389 -9.83 14.93 -25.18
N ASN A 390 -9.47 15.28 -23.94
CA ASN A 390 -9.67 16.61 -23.39
C ASN A 390 -8.87 17.68 -24.15
N ALA A 391 -7.59 17.43 -24.43
CA ALA A 391 -6.74 18.33 -25.19
C ALA A 391 -7.30 18.62 -26.60
N ARG A 392 -7.85 17.60 -27.27
CA ARG A 392 -8.49 17.74 -28.60
C ARG A 392 -9.68 18.69 -28.59
N GLN A 393 -10.44 18.78 -27.49
CA GLN A 393 -11.55 19.73 -27.37
C GLN A 393 -11.07 21.18 -27.43
N ALA A 394 -9.86 21.46 -26.96
CA ALA A 394 -9.19 22.75 -27.09
C ALA A 394 -8.41 22.89 -28.42
N GLY A 395 -8.46 21.90 -29.32
CA GLY A 395 -7.73 21.87 -30.58
C GLY A 395 -6.24 21.51 -30.45
N ILE A 396 -5.81 20.98 -29.30
CA ILE A 396 -4.44 20.50 -29.07
C ILE A 396 -4.40 19.01 -29.44
N LEU A 397 -3.58 18.67 -30.44
CA LEU A 397 -3.40 17.26 -30.83
C LEU A 397 -2.37 16.59 -29.94
N VAL A 398 -2.81 15.56 -29.22
CA VAL A 398 -1.94 14.76 -28.35
C VAL A 398 -1.92 13.32 -28.85
N GLN A 399 -0.73 12.80 -29.08
CA GLN A 399 -0.48 11.40 -29.40
C GLN A 399 0.01 10.68 -28.13
N VAL A 400 -0.76 9.69 -27.68
CA VAL A 400 -0.37 8.85 -26.54
C VAL A 400 0.62 7.80 -26.97
N VAL A 401 1.75 7.74 -26.28
CA VAL A 401 2.81 6.75 -26.50
C VAL A 401 2.94 5.92 -25.24
N ASN A 402 2.56 4.66 -25.31
CA ASN A 402 2.70 3.75 -24.17
C ASN A 402 4.14 3.26 -24.06
N ARG A 403 4.62 3.09 -22.83
CA ARG A 403 5.92 2.46 -22.55
C ARG A 403 5.92 1.06 -23.15
N ALA A 404 6.96 0.73 -23.92
CA ALA A 404 7.14 -0.63 -24.45
C ALA A 404 7.28 -1.63 -23.29
N ALA A 405 6.76 -2.85 -23.49
CA ALA A 405 6.89 -3.91 -22.50
C ALA A 405 8.39 -4.21 -22.20
N PRO A 406 8.75 -4.56 -20.94
CA PRO A 406 10.15 -4.67 -20.48
C PRO A 406 10.99 -5.76 -21.18
N HIS A 407 10.43 -6.50 -22.13
CA HIS A 407 11.11 -7.59 -22.87
C HIS A 407 11.77 -7.16 -24.18
N THR A 408 11.64 -5.91 -24.59
CA THR A 408 12.40 -5.37 -25.73
C THR A 408 13.68 -4.71 -25.19
N THR A 409 14.83 -5.33 -25.48
CA THR A 409 16.18 -4.91 -25.06
C THR A 409 16.62 -3.55 -25.64
N THR A 410 15.79 -2.91 -26.42
CA THR A 410 15.93 -1.54 -26.89
C THR A 410 14.65 -0.78 -26.58
N THR A 411 14.56 -0.16 -25.38
CA THR A 411 13.65 0.97 -25.20
C THR A 411 14.31 2.17 -25.87
N PRO A 412 13.85 2.60 -27.04
CA PRO A 412 14.19 3.94 -27.45
C PRO A 412 13.58 4.86 -26.40
N SER A 413 14.40 5.60 -25.68
CA SER A 413 13.92 6.87 -25.13
C SER A 413 13.29 7.55 -26.35
N ASP A 414 11.93 7.70 -26.39
CA ASP A 414 11.35 8.48 -27.47
C ASP A 414 11.81 9.94 -27.25
N PRO A 415 12.84 10.39 -27.97
CA PRO A 415 13.45 11.69 -27.73
C PRO A 415 12.49 12.83 -28.09
N ALA A 416 11.34 12.50 -28.69
CA ALA A 416 10.34 13.47 -29.13
C ALA A 416 9.21 13.67 -28.09
N SER A 417 9.12 12.84 -27.05
CA SER A 417 8.09 13.01 -26.02
C SER A 417 8.44 14.20 -25.12
N GLY A 418 7.59 15.21 -25.14
CA GLY A 418 7.74 16.39 -24.28
C GLY A 418 6.83 16.40 -23.05
N VAL A 419 5.81 15.53 -23.00
CA VAL A 419 4.89 15.41 -21.89
C VAL A 419 4.87 13.98 -21.38
N HIS A 420 4.87 13.82 -20.06
CA HIS A 420 4.94 12.52 -19.42
C HIS A 420 3.82 12.38 -18.40
N LEU A 421 2.99 11.34 -18.54
CA LEU A 421 2.05 10.94 -17.51
C LEU A 421 2.77 10.03 -16.53
N PHE A 422 2.83 10.43 -15.28
CA PHE A 422 3.48 9.68 -14.22
C PHE A 422 2.49 9.35 -13.09
N SER A 423 2.83 8.36 -12.30
CA SER A 423 2.21 8.10 -11.01
C SER A 423 3.23 8.32 -9.90
N TRP A 424 2.75 8.73 -8.74
CA TRP A 424 3.56 8.91 -7.54
C TRP A 424 2.84 8.30 -6.36
N HIS A 425 3.52 7.41 -5.63
CA HIS A 425 3.02 6.89 -4.37
C HIS A 425 3.69 7.64 -3.21
N TYR A 426 2.86 8.20 -2.31
CA TYR A 426 3.38 8.93 -1.15
C TYR A 426 3.91 7.95 -0.12
N SER A 427 5.21 8.03 0.17
CA SER A 427 5.92 7.13 1.09
C SER A 427 6.45 7.84 2.33
N SER A 428 6.67 9.16 2.27
CA SER A 428 7.06 9.96 3.42
C SER A 428 5.85 10.54 4.16
N LEU A 429 5.94 10.60 5.47
CA LEU A 429 4.95 11.27 6.33
C LEU A 429 5.33 12.74 6.62
N SER A 430 6.51 13.19 6.15
CA SER A 430 6.90 14.60 6.14
C SER A 430 6.48 15.24 4.80
N PRO A 431 5.60 16.26 4.80
CA PRO A 431 5.19 16.93 3.58
C PRO A 431 6.36 17.59 2.85
N ARG A 432 7.36 18.11 3.59
CA ARG A 432 8.57 18.69 3.02
C ARG A 432 9.39 17.66 2.27
N VAL A 433 9.70 16.53 2.93
CA VAL A 433 10.51 15.46 2.34
C VAL A 433 9.81 14.89 1.11
N GLU A 434 8.50 14.70 1.18
CA GLU A 434 7.70 14.18 0.08
C GLU A 434 7.73 15.11 -1.14
N LEU A 435 7.49 16.42 -0.93
CA LEU A 435 7.49 17.42 -2.01
C LEU A 435 8.87 17.51 -2.68
N GLU A 436 9.93 17.68 -1.90
CA GLU A 436 11.28 17.85 -2.43
C GLU A 436 11.81 16.56 -3.09
N THR A 437 11.42 15.40 -2.58
CA THR A 437 11.76 14.12 -3.21
C THR A 437 11.03 13.95 -4.54
N MET A 438 9.76 14.34 -4.62
CA MET A 438 8.99 14.34 -5.86
C MET A 438 9.64 15.28 -6.90
N VAL A 439 9.95 16.51 -6.51
CA VAL A 439 10.60 17.51 -7.37
C VAL A 439 11.93 17.00 -7.91
N SER A 440 12.79 16.48 -7.04
CA SER A 440 14.13 16.01 -7.42
C SER A 440 14.09 14.75 -8.28
N THR A 441 13.24 13.80 -7.96
CA THR A 441 13.12 12.51 -8.67
C THR A 441 12.50 12.70 -10.06
N LEU A 442 11.46 13.51 -10.16
CA LEU A 442 10.76 13.76 -11.41
C LEU A 442 11.37 14.90 -12.23
N LYS A 443 12.33 15.62 -11.64
CA LYS A 443 13.12 16.70 -12.29
C LYS A 443 12.22 17.78 -12.92
N PHE A 444 11.22 18.25 -12.18
CA PHE A 444 10.45 19.41 -12.60
C PHE A 444 10.74 20.60 -11.68
N GLY A 445 10.58 21.81 -12.25
CA GLY A 445 10.98 23.04 -11.58
C GLY A 445 12.47 23.36 -11.74
N ASN A 446 12.87 24.53 -11.26
CA ASN A 446 14.25 24.98 -11.33
C ASN A 446 15.11 24.17 -10.35
N SER A 447 16.02 23.35 -10.86
CA SER A 447 16.97 22.56 -10.05
C SER A 447 17.90 23.40 -9.18
N ASN A 448 18.02 24.71 -9.46
CA ASN A 448 18.83 25.66 -8.69
C ASN A 448 18.07 26.32 -7.53
N GLU A 449 16.77 26.06 -7.39
CA GLU A 449 15.99 26.61 -6.29
C GLU A 449 16.24 25.79 -5.03
N ALA A 450 16.64 26.46 -3.95
CA ALA A 450 16.90 25.80 -2.68
C ALA A 450 15.65 25.10 -2.15
N ALA A 451 15.83 23.87 -1.66
CA ALA A 451 14.77 23.15 -0.99
C ALA A 451 14.24 23.93 0.22
N VAL A 452 12.97 23.74 0.55
CA VAL A 452 12.34 24.36 1.73
C VAL A 452 13.06 23.82 2.98
N PRO A 453 13.50 24.71 3.89
CA PRO A 453 14.32 24.29 5.03
C PRO A 453 13.53 23.59 6.15
N SER A 454 12.21 23.71 6.16
CA SER A 454 11.35 23.16 7.21
C SER A 454 9.98 22.76 6.67
N SER A 455 9.21 21.98 7.42
CA SER A 455 7.80 21.67 7.14
C SER A 455 6.84 22.80 7.57
N ASP A 456 7.30 24.03 7.57
CA ASP A 456 6.43 25.19 7.76
C ASP A 456 5.35 25.24 6.64
N PRO A 457 4.06 25.16 6.98
CA PRO A 457 3.00 25.08 5.99
C PRO A 457 2.94 26.26 5.02
N GLU A 458 3.31 27.47 5.47
CA GLU A 458 3.30 28.67 4.61
C GLU A 458 4.40 28.60 3.55
N GLN A 459 5.60 28.14 3.92
CA GLN A 459 6.72 28.00 3.00
C GLN A 459 6.47 26.85 2.00
N LEU A 460 5.93 25.74 2.49
CA LEU A 460 5.57 24.60 1.64
C LEU A 460 4.47 24.98 0.65
N TYR A 461 3.43 25.67 1.12
CA TYR A 461 2.37 26.17 0.26
C TYR A 461 2.91 27.13 -0.82
N ALA A 462 3.78 28.05 -0.45
CA ALA A 462 4.39 29.00 -1.40
C ALA A 462 5.25 28.26 -2.45
N ARG A 463 6.02 27.25 -2.02
CA ARG A 463 6.83 26.42 -2.90
C ARG A 463 5.97 25.64 -3.89
N GLU A 464 4.97 24.95 -3.39
CA GLU A 464 4.06 24.15 -4.20
C GLU A 464 3.24 25.04 -5.17
N LYS A 465 2.75 26.18 -4.68
CA LYS A 465 2.03 27.17 -5.47
C LYS A 465 2.85 27.62 -6.67
N LYS A 466 4.12 27.97 -6.46
CA LYS A 466 5.03 28.36 -7.54
C LYS A 466 5.17 27.28 -8.61
N LEU A 467 5.39 26.02 -8.21
CA LEU A 467 5.50 24.89 -9.15
C LEU A 467 4.23 24.70 -9.99
N LEU A 468 3.06 24.90 -9.38
CA LEU A 468 1.77 24.76 -10.04
C LEU A 468 1.44 25.96 -10.93
N GLU A 469 1.77 27.20 -10.53
CA GLU A 469 1.56 28.41 -11.33
C GLU A 469 2.48 28.44 -12.56
N GLU A 470 3.71 27.99 -12.44
CA GLU A 470 4.65 27.84 -13.56
C GLU A 470 4.32 26.63 -14.45
N ARG A 471 3.37 25.79 -14.01
CA ARG A 471 2.87 24.60 -14.73
C ARG A 471 3.98 23.63 -15.14
N HIS A 472 4.99 23.47 -14.27
CA HIS A 472 5.98 22.43 -14.44
C HIS A 472 5.36 21.03 -14.33
N VAL A 473 4.25 20.95 -13.60
CA VAL A 473 3.45 19.76 -13.39
C VAL A 473 1.97 20.10 -13.39
N LEU A 474 1.15 19.23 -13.97
CA LEU A 474 -0.31 19.37 -13.94
C LEU A 474 -0.90 18.19 -13.16
N PRO A 475 -1.49 18.44 -11.98
CA PRO A 475 -2.25 17.45 -11.26
C PRO A 475 -3.43 16.92 -12.07
N LEU A 476 -3.73 15.64 -11.98
CA LEU A 476 -4.89 15.00 -12.61
C LEU A 476 -5.86 14.46 -11.57
N VAL A 477 -5.47 13.36 -10.92
CA VAL A 477 -6.28 12.66 -9.93
C VAL A 477 -5.41 12.06 -8.84
N ALA A 478 -5.99 11.91 -7.66
CA ALA A 478 -5.40 11.17 -6.55
C ALA A 478 -6.32 10.01 -6.16
N LEU A 479 -5.73 8.84 -5.89
CA LEU A 479 -6.44 7.60 -5.65
C LEU A 479 -6.11 7.01 -4.29
N PRO A 480 -7.14 6.53 -3.57
CA PRO A 480 -6.93 5.59 -2.47
C PRO A 480 -6.47 4.23 -2.99
N GLU A 481 -5.93 3.44 -2.09
CA GLU A 481 -5.82 2.01 -2.25
C GLU A 481 -7.09 1.33 -1.75
N TYR A 482 -7.49 0.26 -2.42
CA TYR A 482 -8.65 -0.52 -2.06
C TYR A 482 -8.24 -1.96 -1.76
N VAL A 483 -8.69 -2.47 -0.61
CA VAL A 483 -8.43 -3.83 -0.17
C VAL A 483 -9.75 -4.56 0.01
N GLY A 484 -9.91 -5.68 -0.68
CA GLY A 484 -11.00 -6.61 -0.47
C GLY A 484 -10.66 -7.59 0.65
N LEU A 485 -11.59 -7.79 1.59
CA LEU A 485 -11.39 -8.60 2.79
C LEU A 485 -12.35 -9.79 2.82
N GLY A 486 -11.81 -10.97 3.01
CA GLY A 486 -12.55 -12.20 3.22
C GLY A 486 -13.38 -12.18 4.50
N GLN A 487 -14.46 -12.96 4.50
CA GLN A 487 -15.42 -13.00 5.61
C GLN A 487 -14.81 -13.45 6.95
N LYS A 488 -13.69 -14.17 6.92
CA LYS A 488 -12.98 -14.67 8.10
C LYS A 488 -12.03 -13.65 8.72
N VAL A 489 -11.59 -12.65 7.96
CA VAL A 489 -10.61 -11.66 8.43
C VAL A 489 -11.24 -10.76 9.48
N ARG A 490 -10.57 -10.62 10.64
CA ARG A 490 -10.97 -9.77 11.76
C ARG A 490 -9.86 -8.81 12.11
N ASP A 491 -10.24 -7.71 12.74
CA ASP A 491 -9.35 -6.66 13.28
C ASP A 491 -8.38 -6.06 12.22
N TRP A 492 -8.85 -6.00 10.96
CA TRP A 492 -8.16 -5.28 9.90
C TRP A 492 -8.28 -3.77 10.15
N MET A 493 -7.21 -3.18 10.69
CA MET A 493 -7.12 -1.74 11.00
C MET A 493 -5.78 -1.17 10.51
N PRO A 494 -5.55 -1.11 9.19
CA PRO A 494 -4.33 -0.52 8.64
C PRO A 494 -4.27 0.97 8.90
N ALA A 495 -3.08 1.57 8.74
CA ALA A 495 -2.93 3.00 8.76
C ALA A 495 -3.71 3.65 7.60
N ARG A 496 -4.27 4.85 7.84
CA ARG A 496 -5.04 5.59 6.80
C ARG A 496 -4.23 5.88 5.52
N TRP A 497 -2.90 5.87 5.61
CA TRP A 497 -1.98 6.04 4.47
C TRP A 497 -1.56 4.72 3.83
N GLY A 498 -2.23 3.61 4.12
CA GLY A 498 -2.06 2.32 3.42
C GLY A 498 -1.10 1.33 4.06
N GLU A 499 -0.42 1.68 5.15
CA GLU A 499 0.48 0.75 5.87
C GLU A 499 -0.31 -0.38 6.54
N TRP A 500 0.09 -1.60 6.29
CA TRP A 500 -0.56 -2.79 6.84
C TRP A 500 -0.07 -3.11 8.25
N ARG A 501 -1.01 -3.47 9.12
CA ARG A 501 -0.76 -3.88 10.50
C ARG A 501 -1.33 -5.27 10.71
N LEU A 502 -0.62 -6.29 10.25
CA LEU A 502 -1.10 -7.67 10.26
C LEU A 502 -0.85 -8.40 11.57
N ALA A 503 -0.11 -7.82 12.52
CA ALA A 503 0.13 -8.42 13.83
C ALA A 503 -1.17 -8.63 14.63
N ASP A 504 -2.12 -7.69 14.50
CA ASP A 504 -3.39 -7.70 15.21
C ASP A 504 -4.50 -8.43 14.45
N VAL A 505 -4.26 -8.77 13.17
CA VAL A 505 -5.25 -9.46 12.34
C VAL A 505 -5.35 -10.92 12.75
N TRP A 506 -6.58 -11.40 12.86
CA TRP A 506 -6.86 -12.81 13.14
C TRP A 506 -7.95 -13.36 12.22
N LEU A 507 -8.02 -14.69 12.13
CA LEU A 507 -8.99 -15.40 11.31
C LEU A 507 -10.06 -16.03 12.19
N ASP A 508 -11.32 -15.75 11.87
CA ASP A 508 -12.49 -16.42 12.47
C ASP A 508 -12.57 -17.85 11.89
N LEU A 509 -11.81 -18.76 12.51
CA LEU A 509 -11.78 -20.15 12.13
C LEU A 509 -12.97 -20.90 12.78
N PRO A 510 -13.50 -21.94 12.12
CA PRO A 510 -14.47 -22.82 12.77
C PRO A 510 -13.83 -23.45 14.00
N GLU A 511 -14.58 -23.52 15.09
CA GLU A 511 -14.15 -24.13 16.33
C GLU A 511 -13.69 -25.56 16.06
N GLN A 512 -12.41 -25.86 16.31
CA GLN A 512 -11.94 -27.23 16.25
C GLN A 512 -12.58 -27.99 17.40
N VAL A 513 -13.61 -28.77 17.09
CA VAL A 513 -14.16 -29.73 18.06
C VAL A 513 -12.99 -30.64 18.46
N PRO A 514 -12.58 -30.67 19.73
CA PRO A 514 -11.52 -31.57 20.14
C PRO A 514 -11.91 -32.99 19.72
N ALA A 515 -11.03 -33.68 19.05
CA ALA A 515 -11.24 -35.11 18.76
C ALA A 515 -11.61 -35.79 20.09
N GLN A 516 -12.81 -36.34 20.19
CA GLN A 516 -13.20 -37.07 21.37
C GLN A 516 -12.13 -38.13 21.59
N PRO A 517 -11.55 -38.26 22.81
CA PRO A 517 -10.62 -39.31 23.10
C PRO A 517 -11.33 -40.63 22.78
N GLY A 518 -10.76 -41.37 21.84
CA GLY A 518 -11.34 -42.63 21.37
C GLY A 518 -11.72 -43.50 22.55
N ASN A 519 -12.97 -43.94 22.57
CA ASN A 519 -13.48 -44.87 23.57
C ASN A 519 -12.62 -46.16 23.52
N PRO A 520 -11.80 -46.51 24.55
CA PRO A 520 -10.90 -47.66 24.50
C PRO A 520 -11.63 -49.01 24.54
N ASN A 521 -12.98 -49.02 24.56
CA ASN A 521 -13.80 -50.23 24.69
C ASN A 521 -14.69 -50.55 23.46
N GLY A 522 -14.34 -50.04 22.27
CA GLY A 522 -14.99 -50.47 21.03
C GLY A 522 -14.45 -51.84 20.57
N ALA A 523 -15.00 -52.94 21.08
CA ALA A 523 -14.77 -54.27 20.54
C ALA A 523 -15.21 -54.28 19.07
N GLU A 524 -14.29 -54.57 18.16
CA GLU A 524 -14.58 -54.83 16.75
C GLU A 524 -15.50 -56.06 16.64
N THR A 525 -16.72 -55.86 16.22
CA THR A 525 -17.56 -56.93 15.72
C THR A 525 -17.09 -57.29 14.31
N PRO A 526 -16.78 -58.58 14.04
CA PRO A 526 -16.29 -58.98 12.72
C PRO A 526 -17.42 -58.87 11.70
N VAL A 527 -17.16 -58.09 10.64
CA VAL A 527 -18.05 -57.97 9.48
C VAL A 527 -17.92 -59.24 8.65
N THR A 528 -19.01 -60.04 8.63
CA THR A 528 -19.12 -61.21 7.76
C THR A 528 -19.31 -60.73 6.31
N PRO A 529 -18.54 -61.21 5.32
CA PRO A 529 -18.74 -60.82 3.93
C PRO A 529 -20.01 -61.46 3.37
N PRO A 530 -20.73 -60.77 2.48
CA PRO A 530 -21.93 -61.30 1.86
C PRO A 530 -21.61 -62.47 0.92
N ALA A 531 -22.41 -63.54 1.02
CA ALA A 531 -22.28 -64.74 0.20
C ALA A 531 -22.47 -64.43 -1.30
N ALA A 532 -21.60 -64.98 -2.11
CA ALA A 532 -21.66 -64.89 -3.57
C ALA A 532 -22.91 -65.62 -4.12
N ALA A 533 -23.75 -64.90 -4.84
CA ALA A 533 -24.86 -65.47 -5.59
C ALA A 533 -24.34 -66.24 -6.82
N SER A 534 -24.55 -67.54 -6.86
CA SER A 534 -24.27 -68.39 -8.00
C SER A 534 -25.26 -68.17 -9.13
N SER A 535 -24.82 -67.74 -10.28
CA SER A 535 -25.58 -67.70 -11.51
C SER A 535 -25.69 -69.09 -12.10
N GLY A 536 -26.88 -69.70 -12.02
CA GLY A 536 -27.20 -70.91 -12.78
C GLY A 536 -27.54 -70.61 -14.24
N ALA A 537 -26.77 -71.16 -15.15
CA ALA A 537 -27.13 -71.21 -16.57
C ALA A 537 -27.89 -72.49 -16.84
N LYS A 538 -28.94 -72.42 -17.64
CA LYS A 538 -29.46 -73.54 -18.49
C LYS A 538 -30.58 -73.08 -19.41
N PRO A 539 -30.84 -73.86 -20.43
CA PRO A 539 -30.06 -74.20 -21.61
C PRO A 539 -30.49 -73.39 -22.83
#